data_2fa772ccd549a50855148129c194b462
#
_entry.id   2fa772ccd549a50855148129c194b462
#
_cell.length_a   1.000
_cell.length_b   1.000
_cell.length_c   1.000
_cell.angle_alpha   90.00
_cell.angle_beta   90.00
_cell.angle_gamma   90.00
#
_symmetry.space_group_name_H-M   'P 1'
#
loop_
_entity.id
_entity.type
_entity.pdbx_description
1 polymer ?
#
loop_
_entity_poly.entity_id
_entity_poly.type
_entity_poly.pdbx_seq_one_letter_code
_entity_poly.pdbx_strand_id
1 'polypeptide(L)'
;MVGAKNAVFPKEEISRQYAGYYLNKIWKLGSYLGYGNYFKKKIAPPLTDDHTYINKLAQIPTLDIIHYNISSITNRYDFGKFHHTHQDNLEIIHKPTLKATGQTVLTYLYNM
;
A
#
# COMPACT_ATOMS: atom_id res chain seq x y z
N MET A 1 -0.89 3.10 -7.88
CA MET A 1 -2.14 2.84 -7.14
C MET A 1 -2.22 3.54 -5.79
N VAL A 2 -1.23 4.35 -5.46
CA VAL A 2 -1.21 5.09 -4.18
C VAL A 2 -1.83 6.48 -4.25
N GLY A 3 -2.36 6.88 -5.40
CA GLY A 3 -2.92 8.20 -5.61
C GLY A 3 -4.42 8.24 -5.82
N ALA A 4 -5.12 7.11 -5.80
CA ALA A 4 -6.55 7.09 -6.07
C ALA A 4 -7.37 7.56 -4.87
N LYS A 5 -8.50 8.20 -5.12
CA LYS A 5 -9.45 8.56 -4.09
C LYS A 5 -9.98 7.31 -3.39
N ASN A 6 -10.13 7.36 -2.07
CA ASN A 6 -10.58 6.25 -1.26
C ASN A 6 -9.65 5.03 -1.31
N ALA A 7 -8.37 5.24 -1.61
CA ALA A 7 -7.39 4.15 -1.58
C ALA A 7 -7.27 3.57 -0.17
N VAL A 8 -7.05 2.26 -0.12
CA VAL A 8 -6.88 1.50 1.12
C VAL A 8 -5.62 0.66 0.98
N PHE A 9 -4.67 0.85 1.91
CA PHE A 9 -3.41 0.13 1.91
C PHE A 9 -3.40 -0.87 3.06
N PRO A 10 -3.70 -2.15 2.81
CA PRO A 10 -3.60 -3.17 3.84
C PRO A 10 -2.15 -3.61 4.02
N LYS A 11 -1.90 -4.39 5.06
CA LYS A 11 -0.62 -5.08 5.24
C LYS A 11 -0.64 -6.35 4.41
N GLU A 12 -0.04 -6.30 3.24
CA GLU A 12 -0.02 -7.43 2.32
C GLU A 12 0.92 -8.52 2.85
N GLU A 13 0.55 -9.80 2.66
CA GLU A 13 1.18 -10.93 3.37
C GLU A 13 2.65 -11.13 3.03
N ILE A 14 3.07 -10.99 1.77
CA ILE A 14 4.48 -11.12 1.40
C ILE A 14 5.31 -10.02 2.09
N SER A 15 4.79 -8.78 2.07
CA SER A 15 5.43 -7.66 2.77
C SER A 15 5.54 -7.94 4.27
N ARG A 16 4.50 -8.52 4.86
CA ARG A 16 4.47 -8.85 6.29
C ARG A 16 5.50 -9.92 6.65
N GLN A 17 5.62 -10.96 5.81
CA GLN A 17 6.55 -12.07 6.06
C GLN A 17 8.01 -11.63 5.96
N TYR A 18 8.37 -10.86 4.95
CA TYR A 18 9.76 -10.52 4.66
C TYR A 18 10.21 -9.17 5.19
N ALA A 19 9.31 -8.23 5.35
CA ALA A 19 9.61 -6.87 5.78
C ALA A 19 8.70 -6.38 6.90
N GLY A 20 8.20 -7.28 7.75
CA GLY A 20 7.21 -6.98 8.78
C GLY A 20 7.63 -5.88 9.75
N TYR A 21 8.92 -5.85 10.13
CA TYR A 21 9.43 -4.82 11.00
C TYR A 21 9.25 -3.41 10.41
N TYR A 22 9.65 -3.25 9.15
CA TYR A 22 9.54 -1.97 8.46
C TYR A 22 8.08 -1.64 8.14
N LEU A 23 7.32 -2.65 7.74
CA LEU A 23 5.89 -2.53 7.45
C LEU A 23 5.14 -1.97 8.65
N ASN A 24 5.32 -2.57 9.81
CA ASN A 24 4.63 -2.16 11.02
C ASN A 24 5.01 -0.74 11.45
N LYS A 25 6.28 -0.38 11.29
CA LYS A 25 6.73 0.99 11.59
C LYS A 25 6.07 2.02 10.68
N ILE A 26 6.02 1.75 9.37
CA ILE A 26 5.42 2.69 8.40
C ILE A 26 3.92 2.82 8.65
N TRP A 27 3.22 1.70 8.86
CA TRP A 27 1.78 1.74 9.13
C TRP A 27 1.45 2.46 10.43
N LYS A 28 2.23 2.23 11.48
CA LYS A 28 2.06 2.93 12.75
C LYS A 28 2.29 4.43 12.59
N LEU A 29 3.32 4.82 11.84
CA LEU A 29 3.61 6.22 11.57
C LEU A 29 2.50 6.87 10.74
N GLY A 30 1.98 6.20 9.73
CA GLY A 30 0.85 6.69 8.94
C GLY A 30 -0.38 6.96 9.80
N SER A 31 -0.68 6.06 10.71
CA SER A 31 -1.78 6.26 11.67
C SER A 31 -1.50 7.44 12.61
N TYR A 32 -0.28 7.55 13.12
CA TYR A 32 0.13 8.65 14.00
C TYR A 32 0.01 10.01 13.31
N LEU A 33 0.32 10.08 12.03
CA LEU A 33 0.23 11.30 11.24
C LEU A 33 -1.21 11.66 10.82
N GLY A 34 -2.19 10.83 11.20
CA GLY A 34 -3.59 11.09 10.90
C GLY A 34 -4.08 10.39 9.62
N TYR A 35 -3.32 9.47 9.07
CA TYR A 35 -3.64 8.78 7.81
C TYR A 35 -4.14 7.35 8.01
N GLY A 36 -4.68 7.05 9.19
CA GLY A 36 -5.21 5.70 9.50
C GLY A 36 -6.34 5.26 8.58
N ASN A 37 -7.00 6.19 7.89
CA ASN A 37 -8.01 5.84 6.89
C ASN A 37 -7.39 5.16 5.65
N TYR A 38 -6.12 5.40 5.38
CA TYR A 38 -5.40 4.81 4.26
C TYR A 38 -4.59 3.60 4.70
N PHE A 39 -3.80 3.72 5.76
CA PHE A 39 -2.94 2.65 6.27
C PHE A 39 -3.72 1.77 7.24
N LYS A 40 -4.32 0.70 6.72
CA LYS A 40 -5.18 -0.19 7.49
C LYS A 40 -4.37 -1.29 8.17
N LYS A 41 -4.76 -1.64 9.40
CA LYS A 41 -4.13 -2.73 10.15
C LYS A 41 -4.48 -4.11 9.59
N LYS A 42 -5.43 -4.19 8.70
CA LYS A 42 -5.90 -5.42 8.09
C LYS A 42 -4.78 -6.09 7.29
N ILE A 43 -4.66 -7.41 7.43
CA ILE A 43 -3.74 -8.22 6.64
C ILE A 43 -4.46 -8.70 5.39
N ALA A 44 -3.85 -8.48 4.22
CA ALA A 44 -4.40 -8.93 2.95
C ALA A 44 -3.65 -10.15 2.42
N PRO A 45 -4.28 -10.96 1.54
CA PRO A 45 -3.64 -12.13 0.94
C PRO A 45 -2.34 -11.77 0.23
N PRO A 46 -1.43 -12.76 0.04
CA PRO A 46 -0.18 -12.52 -0.67
C PRO A 46 -0.45 -12.06 -2.10
N LEU A 47 0.37 -11.13 -2.55
CA LEU A 47 0.30 -10.53 -3.88
C LEU A 47 1.63 -10.75 -4.58
N THR A 48 1.58 -11.23 -5.83
CA THR A 48 2.78 -11.37 -6.65
C THR A 48 3.05 -10.05 -7.37
N ASP A 49 4.13 -9.38 -6.99
CA ASP A 49 4.55 -8.12 -7.56
C ASP A 49 6.09 -8.08 -7.47
N ASP A 50 6.69 -6.97 -7.82
CA ASP A 50 8.16 -6.83 -7.80
C ASP A 50 8.75 -7.16 -6.44
N HIS A 51 8.09 -6.75 -5.35
CA HIS A 51 8.56 -7.01 -3.99
C HIS A 51 8.67 -8.51 -3.68
N THR A 52 7.84 -9.35 -4.29
CA THR A 52 7.89 -10.80 -4.09
C THR A 52 9.24 -11.35 -4.51
N TYR A 53 9.71 -10.97 -5.69
CA TYR A 53 10.98 -11.45 -6.23
C TYR A 53 12.18 -10.82 -5.55
N ILE A 54 12.11 -9.55 -5.19
CA ILE A 54 13.21 -8.88 -4.49
C ILE A 54 13.43 -9.54 -3.12
N ASN A 55 12.37 -9.85 -2.38
CA ASN A 55 12.49 -10.53 -1.10
C ASN A 55 13.06 -11.94 -1.25
N LYS A 56 12.55 -12.71 -2.21
CA LYS A 56 12.90 -14.12 -2.36
C LYS A 56 14.27 -14.33 -3.00
N LEU A 57 14.61 -13.54 -4.02
CA LEU A 57 15.81 -13.76 -4.81
C LEU A 57 16.99 -12.90 -4.37
N ALA A 58 16.76 -11.62 -4.11
CA ALA A 58 17.81 -10.72 -3.66
C ALA A 58 17.97 -10.67 -2.14
N GLN A 59 17.02 -11.21 -1.40
CA GLN A 59 17.01 -11.24 0.07
C GLN A 59 17.12 -9.84 0.69
N ILE A 60 16.53 -8.84 0.02
CA ILE A 60 16.44 -7.48 0.51
C ILE A 60 15.01 -7.27 1.01
N PRO A 61 14.80 -6.92 2.30
CA PRO A 61 13.45 -6.68 2.82
C PRO A 61 12.74 -5.59 2.01
N THR A 62 11.66 -5.95 1.36
CA THR A 62 10.89 -5.06 0.47
C THR A 62 9.42 -5.23 0.76
N LEU A 63 8.73 -4.11 0.95
CA LEU A 63 7.30 -4.11 1.18
C LEU A 63 6.56 -3.35 0.08
N ASP A 64 5.26 -3.59 -0.01
CA ASP A 64 4.40 -2.97 -1.01
C ASP A 64 3.39 -2.06 -0.33
N ILE A 65 3.31 -0.82 -0.76
CA ILE A 65 2.25 0.11 -0.39
C ILE A 65 1.35 0.23 -1.61
N ILE A 66 0.21 -0.44 -1.56
CA ILE A 66 -0.65 -0.54 -2.73
C ILE A 66 -2.11 -0.58 -2.30
N HIS A 67 -2.96 0.07 -3.11
CA HIS A 67 -4.40 -0.08 -2.93
C HIS A 67 -4.81 -1.52 -3.25
N TYR A 68 -5.33 -2.22 -2.25
CA TYR A 68 -5.69 -3.63 -2.37
C TYR A 68 -6.80 -3.91 -1.38
N ASN A 69 -8.01 -4.15 -1.87
CA ASN A 69 -9.17 -4.30 -1.01
C ASN A 69 -10.19 -5.22 -1.65
N ILE A 70 -11.15 -5.68 -0.85
CA ILE A 70 -12.23 -6.54 -1.34
C ILE A 70 -13.18 -5.70 -2.19
N SER A 71 -13.37 -6.13 -3.44
CA SER A 71 -14.35 -5.53 -4.33
C SER A 71 -15.76 -5.89 -3.88
N SER A 72 -16.65 -4.91 -3.84
CA SER A 72 -18.08 -5.15 -3.54
C SER A 72 -18.80 -5.89 -4.66
N ILE A 73 -18.23 -5.90 -5.87
CA ILE A 73 -18.81 -6.57 -7.04
C ILE A 73 -18.41 -8.05 -7.08
N THR A 74 -17.11 -8.34 -6.93
CA THR A 74 -16.58 -9.71 -7.08
C THR A 74 -16.37 -10.44 -5.76
N ASN A 75 -16.43 -9.72 -4.64
CA ASN A 75 -16.13 -10.22 -3.30
C ASN A 75 -14.71 -10.80 -3.21
N ARG A 76 -13.78 -10.26 -4.00
CA ARG A 76 -12.38 -10.65 -4.04
C ARG A 76 -11.49 -9.42 -3.87
N TYR A 77 -10.27 -9.63 -3.39
CA TYR A 77 -9.27 -8.57 -3.35
C TYR A 77 -8.87 -8.17 -4.77
N ASP A 78 -8.83 -6.88 -5.02
CA ASP A 78 -8.33 -6.32 -6.29
C ASP A 78 -7.74 -4.92 -6.07
N PHE A 79 -7.24 -4.33 -7.14
CA PHE A 79 -6.54 -3.04 -7.13
C PHE A 79 -7.46 -1.85 -7.39
N GLY A 80 -8.76 -2.10 -7.46
CA GLY A 80 -9.74 -1.08 -7.78
C GLY A 80 -10.12 -1.09 -9.26
N LYS A 81 -11.26 -0.46 -9.56
CA LYS A 81 -11.86 -0.49 -10.91
C LYS A 81 -11.03 0.21 -11.97
N PHE A 82 -10.04 1.02 -11.58
CA PHE A 82 -9.22 1.78 -12.54
C PHE A 82 -7.98 1.01 -12.99
N HIS A 83 -7.64 -0.11 -12.34
CA HIS A 83 -6.42 -0.85 -12.62
C HIS A 83 -6.42 -1.38 -14.05
N HIS A 84 -5.39 -1.04 -14.83
CA HIS A 84 -5.20 -1.43 -16.22
C HIS A 84 -6.37 -1.08 -17.15
N THR A 85 -7.08 0.03 -16.86
CA THR A 85 -8.15 0.56 -17.71
C THR A 85 -7.78 1.94 -18.23
N HIS A 86 -8.58 2.46 -19.20
CA HIS A 86 -8.43 3.84 -19.68
C HIS A 86 -8.68 4.88 -18.59
N GLN A 87 -9.33 4.49 -17.51
CA GLN A 87 -9.58 5.36 -16.36
C GLN A 87 -8.39 5.44 -15.41
N ASP A 88 -7.35 4.62 -15.61
CA ASP A 88 -6.11 4.68 -14.84
C ASP A 88 -5.22 5.77 -15.43
N ASN A 89 -5.55 7.02 -15.13
CA ASN A 89 -4.89 8.20 -15.65
C ASN A 89 -4.87 9.32 -14.61
N LEU A 90 -4.39 10.50 -14.97
CA LEU A 90 -4.26 11.63 -14.05
C LEU A 90 -5.58 12.10 -13.42
N GLU A 91 -6.70 11.84 -14.06
CA GLU A 91 -8.01 12.28 -13.56
C GLU A 91 -8.43 11.56 -12.29
N ILE A 92 -7.94 10.33 -12.04
CA ILE A 92 -8.25 9.58 -10.83
C ILE A 92 -7.37 9.96 -9.64
N ILE A 93 -6.33 10.76 -9.85
CA ILE A 93 -5.40 11.11 -8.79
C ILE A 93 -6.06 12.05 -7.79
N HIS A 94 -6.00 11.66 -6.53
CA HIS A 94 -6.54 12.39 -5.40
C HIS A 94 -5.40 12.94 -4.56
N LYS A 95 -5.24 14.26 -4.53
CA LYS A 95 -4.10 14.90 -3.84
C LYS A 95 -3.96 14.51 -2.37
N PRO A 96 -5.04 14.44 -1.56
CA PRO A 96 -4.91 14.00 -0.17
C PRO A 96 -4.35 12.58 -0.04
N THR A 97 -4.69 11.66 -0.94
CA THR A 97 -4.14 10.29 -0.93
C THR A 97 -2.64 10.30 -1.21
N LEU A 98 -2.22 11.03 -2.24
CA LEU A 98 -0.78 11.18 -2.53
C LEU A 98 -0.03 11.81 -1.36
N LYS A 99 -0.61 12.82 -0.72
CA LYS A 99 -0.02 13.46 0.44
C LYS A 99 0.14 12.47 1.59
N ALA A 100 -0.87 11.66 1.85
CA ALA A 100 -0.82 10.65 2.92
C ALA A 100 0.33 9.68 2.71
N THR A 101 0.46 9.13 1.51
CA THR A 101 1.53 8.19 1.16
C THR A 101 2.89 8.88 1.20
N GLY A 102 3.03 9.99 0.50
CA GLY A 102 4.29 10.70 0.38
C GLY A 102 4.80 11.21 1.72
N GLN A 103 3.94 11.83 2.52
CA GLN A 103 4.35 12.36 3.82
C GLN A 103 4.73 11.25 4.80
N THR A 104 4.01 10.14 4.81
CA THR A 104 4.32 9.01 5.68
C THR A 104 5.68 8.41 5.33
N VAL A 105 5.92 8.11 4.04
CA VAL A 105 7.19 7.55 3.59
C VAL A 105 8.34 8.53 3.83
N LEU A 106 8.15 9.79 3.50
CA LEU A 106 9.18 10.82 3.68
C LEU A 106 9.54 10.98 5.16
N THR A 107 8.54 11.04 6.04
CA THR A 107 8.76 11.16 7.48
C THR A 107 9.52 9.94 8.00
N TYR A 108 9.16 8.74 7.53
CA TYR A 108 9.88 7.52 7.90
C TYR A 108 11.36 7.60 7.50
N LEU A 109 11.64 8.03 6.27
CA LEU A 109 13.02 8.13 5.77
C LEU A 109 13.86 9.13 6.56
N TYR A 110 13.27 10.26 6.94
CA TYR A 110 13.99 11.28 7.72
C TYR A 110 14.24 10.89 9.18
N ASN A 111 13.51 9.91 9.69
CA ASN A 111 13.63 9.45 11.08
C ASN A 111 14.24 8.06 11.20
N MET A 112 14.87 7.59 10.16
CA MET A 112 15.58 6.31 10.20
C MET A 112 16.81 6.37 11.09
#